data_4f8a1cf8d70adfa53bc838546781c86c
#
_entry.id   4f8a1cf8d70adfa53bc838546781c86c
#
_cell.length_a   1.000
_cell.length_b   1.000
_cell.length_c   1.000
_cell.angle_alpha   90.00
_cell.angle_beta   90.00
_cell.angle_gamma   90.00
#
_symmetry.space_group_name_H-M   'P 1'
#
loop_
_entity.id
_entity.type
_entity.pdbx_description
1 polymer ?
#
loop_
_entity_poly.entity_id
_entity_poly.type
_entity_poly.pdbx_seq_one_letter_code
_entity_poly.pdbx_strand_id
1 'polypeptide(L)'
;MQTQNLGYPRIGSKRELKKASEAYWSGKLSAEGLESRAAALRKEHWWVQKERGVDLIPCLDFSLYDPMLDMACLFGAVPEKYKVLSDPLEQYFAMARGYQKGGIDLPALEMTKWFDTNYHYIVPQLAPDQDFSLHPERVLREVREAKEAGILPKPVLIGPYTFLSLCKGSRLEFSRHLQALIPLYVTLFKLLRAEGILYVQMDEPILGVREDLDMQEAYQALHLEVPEVKVIFTHYFEGYGTTWQRVLELPVDTVHLDLVRCPYAREAVLQYRGSKRFSLGVIDGRNVWKTDLTSILAFLQPVVEALGPDRCLLSPSCSLLHVPVDLDVETLEIKPWLAFAKQKLDELQFLQRYFSGDLDAEFLAENRVCMQRKKDSPLIHRAGVSEKVYALKLEDEQRNLPFEQRQARQEASLALGLFPTTTIGSFPQTASVRALRTSFKKGELSQAAYEEALETLTKQVIEEQEVLGLDVLVHGEFERTDMVEYFGEHLKGFAFTAYGWVQSYGSRCGKPPILYGDVERSAPITVRWSTYAQSLTSKWVKGMLTGPVTLLQWSFVRNDQDRKFTCLQLALALREEVLDLEKAGIRILPGLGHAGFPGGYGRGAGRNPGPHPHVLRGI
;
A
#
# COMPACT_ATOMS: atom_id res chain seq x y z
N MET A 1 22.05 -17.56 -12.93
CA MET A 1 21.49 -16.31 -12.37
C MET A 1 20.70 -16.64 -11.13
N GLN A 2 20.78 -15.84 -10.05
CA GLN A 2 20.00 -16.07 -8.81
C GLN A 2 18.72 -15.26 -8.81
N THR A 3 17.74 -15.72 -8.04
CA THR A 3 16.49 -15.04 -7.75
C THR A 3 16.42 -14.60 -6.29
N GLN A 4 15.70 -13.54 -6.00
CA GLN A 4 15.32 -13.18 -4.64
C GLN A 4 13.88 -12.63 -4.58
N ASN A 5 13.27 -12.73 -3.42
CA ASN A 5 12.06 -11.99 -3.10
C ASN A 5 12.38 -10.96 -2.01
N LEU A 6 11.78 -9.76 -2.08
CA LEU A 6 12.02 -8.67 -1.13
C LEU A 6 11.11 -8.72 0.10
N GLY A 7 10.07 -9.49 0.06
CA GLY A 7 9.09 -9.71 1.12
C GLY A 7 7.81 -10.34 0.57
N TYR A 8 7.06 -11.02 1.43
CA TYR A 8 5.86 -11.78 1.04
C TYR A 8 4.63 -11.30 1.83
N PRO A 9 3.39 -11.39 1.28
CA PRO A 9 2.17 -11.01 2.00
C PRO A 9 1.97 -11.88 3.24
N ARG A 10 1.96 -11.28 4.44
CA ARG A 10 1.91 -11.99 5.71
C ARG A 10 0.51 -12.29 6.24
N ILE A 11 -0.52 -11.62 5.69
CA ILE A 11 -1.88 -11.71 6.24
C ILE A 11 -2.53 -13.10 6.06
N GLY A 12 -2.01 -13.89 5.10
CA GLY A 12 -2.56 -15.17 4.66
C GLY A 12 -3.69 -15.01 3.63
N SER A 13 -3.88 -16.00 2.76
CA SER A 13 -4.86 -15.98 1.65
C SER A 13 -6.30 -15.80 2.13
N LYS A 14 -6.63 -16.31 3.32
CA LYS A 14 -7.95 -16.20 3.97
C LYS A 14 -7.91 -15.36 5.23
N ARG A 15 -6.91 -14.46 5.36
CA ARG A 15 -6.68 -13.57 6.50
C ARG A 15 -6.42 -14.31 7.82
N GLU A 16 -5.61 -15.35 7.78
CA GLU A 16 -5.30 -16.21 8.92
C GLU A 16 -4.64 -15.41 10.05
N LEU A 17 -3.65 -14.57 9.74
CA LEU A 17 -3.00 -13.69 10.73
C LEU A 17 -3.99 -12.71 11.36
N LYS A 18 -4.90 -12.10 10.56
CA LYS A 18 -5.96 -11.23 11.09
C LYS A 18 -6.79 -11.96 12.15
N LYS A 19 -7.27 -13.16 11.82
CA LYS A 19 -8.11 -13.96 12.74
C LYS A 19 -7.36 -14.31 14.02
N ALA A 20 -6.08 -14.68 13.91
CA ALA A 20 -5.23 -15.01 15.05
C ALA A 20 -5.00 -13.79 15.96
N SER A 21 -4.63 -12.64 15.38
CA SER A 21 -4.41 -11.39 16.13
C SER A 21 -5.67 -10.90 16.84
N GLU A 22 -6.82 -10.89 16.15
CA GLU A 22 -8.10 -10.48 16.76
C GLU A 22 -8.58 -11.45 17.84
N ALA A 23 -8.31 -12.75 17.71
CA ALA A 23 -8.59 -13.74 18.74
C ALA A 23 -7.71 -13.53 19.99
N TYR A 24 -6.42 -13.20 19.80
CA TYR A 24 -5.52 -12.83 20.90
C TYR A 24 -6.00 -11.56 21.61
N TRP A 25 -6.30 -10.49 20.89
CA TRP A 25 -6.75 -9.23 21.49
C TRP A 25 -8.08 -9.35 22.23
N SER A 26 -8.95 -10.29 21.83
CA SER A 26 -10.22 -10.58 22.52
C SER A 26 -10.08 -11.61 23.64
N GLY A 27 -8.87 -12.08 23.95
CA GLY A 27 -8.62 -13.09 24.99
C GLY A 27 -9.03 -14.52 24.65
N LYS A 28 -9.38 -14.79 23.39
CA LYS A 28 -9.77 -16.13 22.90
C LYS A 28 -8.58 -17.00 22.48
N LEU A 29 -7.41 -16.42 22.38
CA LEU A 29 -6.17 -17.09 22.01
C LEU A 29 -5.05 -16.59 22.92
N SER A 30 -4.18 -17.48 23.40
CA SER A 30 -3.02 -17.12 24.21
C SER A 30 -1.90 -16.53 23.33
N ALA A 31 -0.87 -15.96 23.96
CA ALA A 31 0.33 -15.47 23.27
C ALA A 31 1.05 -16.59 22.52
N GLU A 32 1.21 -17.76 23.14
CA GLU A 32 1.81 -18.97 22.52
C GLU A 32 0.97 -19.44 21.34
N GLY A 33 -0.37 -19.36 21.45
CA GLY A 33 -1.28 -19.71 20.37
C GLY A 33 -1.16 -18.76 19.17
N LEU A 34 -0.96 -17.46 19.40
CA LEU A 34 -0.70 -16.47 18.35
C LEU A 34 0.64 -16.74 17.66
N GLU A 35 1.71 -16.92 18.44
CA GLU A 35 3.05 -17.21 17.92
C GLU A 35 3.09 -18.53 17.12
N SER A 36 2.42 -19.58 17.59
CA SER A 36 2.33 -20.86 16.87
C SER A 36 1.63 -20.72 15.52
N ARG A 37 0.55 -19.92 15.45
CA ARG A 37 -0.15 -19.65 14.18
C ARG A 37 0.70 -18.79 13.25
N ALA A 38 1.42 -17.81 13.79
CA ALA A 38 2.35 -16.99 13.03
C ALA A 38 3.49 -17.82 12.45
N ALA A 39 4.09 -18.72 13.25
CA ALA A 39 5.14 -19.64 12.80
C ALA A 39 4.65 -20.59 11.68
N ALA A 40 3.43 -21.11 11.81
CA ALA A 40 2.83 -21.94 10.78
C ALA A 40 2.66 -21.19 9.44
N LEU A 41 2.20 -19.94 9.50
CA LEU A 41 2.05 -19.08 8.31
C LEU A 41 3.43 -18.74 7.69
N ARG A 42 4.43 -18.38 8.51
CA ARG A 42 5.81 -18.15 8.02
C ARG A 42 6.33 -19.37 7.26
N LYS A 43 6.16 -20.56 7.84
CA LYS A 43 6.59 -21.81 7.21
C LYS A 43 5.88 -22.07 5.88
N GLU A 44 4.57 -21.83 5.80
CA GLU A 44 3.79 -21.93 4.55
C GLU A 44 4.34 -20.96 3.50
N HIS A 45 4.56 -19.70 3.88
CA HIS A 45 5.08 -18.66 2.97
C HIS A 45 6.50 -18.99 2.45
N TRP A 46 7.36 -19.52 3.28
CA TRP A 46 8.70 -19.96 2.87
C TRP A 46 8.64 -21.15 1.90
N TRP A 47 7.75 -22.12 2.17
CA TRP A 47 7.55 -23.25 1.29
C TRP A 47 7.03 -22.84 -0.09
N VAL A 48 6.07 -21.95 -0.17
CA VAL A 48 5.53 -21.42 -1.44
C VAL A 48 6.64 -20.81 -2.29
N GLN A 49 7.57 -20.08 -1.68
CA GLN A 49 8.70 -19.45 -2.36
C GLN A 49 9.76 -20.49 -2.77
N LYS A 50 10.08 -21.45 -1.89
CA LYS A 50 11.04 -22.51 -2.16
C LYS A 50 10.60 -23.42 -3.31
N GLU A 51 9.33 -23.84 -3.33
CA GLU A 51 8.75 -24.66 -4.39
C GLU A 51 8.81 -23.97 -5.77
N ARG A 52 8.85 -22.64 -5.78
CA ARG A 52 8.99 -21.81 -6.98
C ARG A 52 10.42 -21.39 -7.29
N GLY A 53 11.38 -22.07 -6.67
CA GLY A 53 12.80 -21.89 -6.99
C GLY A 53 13.37 -20.52 -6.61
N VAL A 54 12.81 -19.83 -5.62
CA VAL A 54 13.44 -18.59 -5.10
C VAL A 54 14.69 -18.97 -4.30
N ASP A 55 15.85 -18.43 -4.69
CA ASP A 55 17.13 -18.75 -4.06
C ASP A 55 17.30 -18.03 -2.72
N LEU A 56 17.05 -16.72 -2.66
CA LEU A 56 17.16 -15.92 -1.45
C LEU A 56 15.76 -15.55 -0.93
N ILE A 57 15.29 -16.36 0.02
CA ILE A 57 13.95 -16.24 0.59
C ILE A 57 13.98 -15.27 1.78
N PRO A 58 13.10 -14.25 1.83
CA PRO A 58 13.04 -13.32 2.95
C PRO A 58 12.60 -14.01 4.24
N CYS A 59 13.20 -13.61 5.35
CA CYS A 59 12.69 -13.79 6.70
C CYS A 59 12.77 -12.44 7.44
N LEU A 60 12.07 -12.29 8.57
CA LEU A 60 11.85 -11.03 9.29
C LEU A 60 11.00 -9.99 8.52
N ASP A 61 10.47 -10.36 7.37
CA ASP A 61 9.45 -9.60 6.65
C ASP A 61 8.03 -9.84 7.20
N PHE A 62 7.89 -10.79 8.13
CA PHE A 62 6.64 -11.16 8.78
C PHE A 62 6.50 -10.47 10.15
N SER A 63 5.75 -9.37 10.20
CA SER A 63 5.42 -8.67 11.44
C SER A 63 4.05 -9.10 11.98
N LEU A 64 3.88 -9.15 13.30
CA LEU A 64 2.55 -9.31 13.92
C LEU A 64 1.68 -8.05 13.72
N TYR A 65 2.30 -6.87 13.58
CA TYR A 65 1.61 -5.62 13.32
C TYR A 65 2.28 -4.82 12.18
N ASP A 66 3.51 -4.30 12.37
CA ASP A 66 4.27 -3.63 11.31
C ASP A 66 5.80 -3.68 11.54
N PRO A 67 6.62 -3.56 10.46
CA PRO A 67 8.08 -3.69 10.56
C PRO A 67 8.75 -2.52 11.29
N MET A 68 8.21 -1.29 11.27
CA MET A 68 8.78 -0.18 12.02
C MET A 68 8.66 -0.39 13.52
N LEU A 69 7.51 -0.93 13.96
CA LEU A 69 7.30 -1.30 15.35
C LEU A 69 8.19 -2.47 15.77
N ASP A 70 8.40 -3.44 14.87
CA ASP A 70 9.37 -4.53 15.11
C ASP A 70 10.79 -4.00 15.33
N MET A 71 11.23 -3.03 14.50
CA MET A 71 12.54 -2.39 14.66
C MET A 71 12.64 -1.55 15.94
N ALA A 72 11.55 -0.85 16.31
CA ALA A 72 11.52 -0.11 17.57
C ALA A 72 11.71 -1.04 18.79
N CYS A 73 11.03 -2.19 18.79
CA CYS A 73 11.22 -3.19 19.84
C CYS A 73 12.62 -3.82 19.80
N LEU A 74 13.15 -4.12 18.61
CA LEU A 74 14.48 -4.69 18.41
C LEU A 74 15.57 -3.80 19.02
N PHE A 75 15.44 -2.48 18.88
CA PHE A 75 16.41 -1.50 19.39
C PHE A 75 16.00 -0.84 20.71
N GLY A 76 15.04 -1.39 21.44
CA GLY A 76 14.63 -0.88 22.75
C GLY A 76 14.00 0.53 22.71
N ALA A 77 13.59 0.99 21.53
CA ALA A 77 12.95 2.30 21.33
C ALA A 77 11.49 2.27 21.78
N VAL A 78 11.26 1.83 23.01
CA VAL A 78 9.94 1.75 23.66
C VAL A 78 9.75 2.98 24.55
N PRO A 79 8.77 3.86 24.28
CA PRO A 79 8.52 5.03 25.11
C PRO A 79 8.22 4.65 26.57
N GLU A 80 8.71 5.43 27.52
CA GLU A 80 8.67 5.14 28.97
C GLU A 80 7.29 4.77 29.49
N LYS A 81 6.25 5.45 28.97
CA LYS A 81 4.86 5.20 29.37
C LYS A 81 4.37 3.76 29.13
N TYR A 82 4.96 3.02 28.17
CA TYR A 82 4.57 1.62 27.91
C TYR A 82 5.38 0.62 28.74
N LYS A 83 6.48 1.02 29.36
CA LYS A 83 7.31 0.14 30.20
C LYS A 83 6.63 -0.29 31.50
N VAL A 84 5.50 0.32 31.83
CA VAL A 84 4.62 -0.15 32.93
C VAL A 84 4.04 -1.55 32.67
N LEU A 85 3.97 -1.97 31.41
CA LEU A 85 3.59 -3.33 31.01
C LEU A 85 4.85 -4.21 31.01
N SER A 86 4.83 -5.30 31.78
CA SER A 86 5.99 -6.21 31.88
C SER A 86 6.09 -7.22 30.74
N ASP A 87 4.97 -7.53 30.06
CA ASP A 87 4.95 -8.46 28.93
C ASP A 87 5.33 -7.73 27.64
N PRO A 88 6.41 -8.15 26.93
CA PRO A 88 6.85 -7.50 25.68
C PRO A 88 5.81 -7.53 24.57
N LEU A 89 4.97 -8.58 24.49
CA LEU A 89 3.93 -8.68 23.47
C LEU A 89 2.75 -7.74 23.79
N GLU A 90 2.40 -7.58 25.07
CA GLU A 90 1.42 -6.57 25.49
C GLU A 90 1.94 -5.15 25.21
N GLN A 91 3.22 -4.86 25.52
CA GLN A 91 3.86 -3.57 25.16
C GLN A 91 3.76 -3.30 23.66
N TYR A 92 4.13 -4.29 22.85
CA TYR A 92 4.09 -4.21 21.39
C TYR A 92 2.70 -3.82 20.87
N PHE A 93 1.65 -4.51 21.33
CA PHE A 93 0.29 -4.21 20.91
C PHE A 93 -0.28 -2.94 21.58
N ALA A 94 0.17 -2.59 22.77
CA ALA A 94 -0.21 -1.32 23.40
C ALA A 94 0.28 -0.11 22.61
N MET A 95 1.52 -0.14 22.12
CA MET A 95 2.05 0.88 21.22
C MET A 95 1.23 1.00 19.92
N ALA A 96 0.77 -0.13 19.38
CA ALA A 96 0.03 -0.16 18.12
C ALA A 96 -1.44 0.24 18.24
N ARG A 97 -2.09 -0.06 19.37
CA ARG A 97 -3.56 -0.03 19.51
C ARG A 97 -4.08 0.72 20.74
N GLY A 98 -3.18 1.13 21.62
CA GLY A 98 -3.53 1.54 22.97
C GLY A 98 -3.81 0.33 23.91
N TYR A 99 -3.91 0.63 25.18
CA TYR A 99 -4.15 -0.39 26.22
C TYR A 99 -5.05 0.20 27.32
N GLN A 100 -6.18 -0.46 27.59
CA GLN A 100 -7.16 -0.03 28.60
C GLN A 100 -7.60 -1.24 29.43
N LYS A 101 -6.77 -1.64 30.38
CA LYS A 101 -7.05 -2.76 31.31
C LYS A 101 -6.39 -2.51 32.65
N GLY A 102 -7.00 -3.03 33.73
CA GLY A 102 -6.39 -3.03 35.07
C GLY A 102 -6.07 -1.64 35.63
N GLY A 103 -6.81 -0.61 35.25
CA GLY A 103 -6.56 0.78 35.68
C GLY A 103 -5.45 1.49 34.89
N ILE A 104 -4.84 0.84 33.90
CA ILE A 104 -3.85 1.42 32.98
C ILE A 104 -4.59 1.88 31.73
N ASP A 105 -4.38 3.16 31.33
CA ASP A 105 -4.90 3.75 30.10
C ASP A 105 -3.74 4.35 29.29
N LEU A 106 -3.37 3.67 28.20
CA LEU A 106 -2.29 4.07 27.31
C LEU A 106 -2.83 4.31 25.89
N PRO A 107 -2.66 5.50 25.31
CA PRO A 107 -3.04 5.75 23.93
C PRO A 107 -2.13 4.98 22.96
N ALA A 108 -2.64 4.64 21.78
CA ALA A 108 -1.79 4.17 20.68
C ALA A 108 -0.80 5.25 20.22
N LEU A 109 0.32 4.82 19.63
CA LEU A 109 1.22 5.70 18.91
C LEU A 109 0.56 6.18 17.60
N GLU A 110 1.11 7.23 17.03
CA GLU A 110 0.68 7.76 15.74
C GLU A 110 0.88 6.72 14.63
N MET A 111 0.00 6.73 13.64
CA MET A 111 0.08 5.86 12.48
C MET A 111 0.08 6.71 11.21
N THR A 112 0.96 6.39 10.25
CA THR A 112 1.02 7.09 8.97
C THR A 112 1.34 6.14 7.82
N LYS A 113 1.21 6.62 6.58
CA LYS A 113 1.46 5.81 5.39
C LYS A 113 2.94 5.47 5.21
N TRP A 114 3.20 4.24 4.77
CA TRP A 114 4.49 3.81 4.28
C TRP A 114 4.67 4.36 2.85
N PHE A 115 5.35 5.48 2.75
CA PHE A 115 5.57 6.23 1.50
C PHE A 115 4.26 6.51 0.74
N ASP A 116 4.23 6.29 -0.56
CA ASP A 116 3.04 6.50 -1.42
C ASP A 116 2.10 5.28 -1.48
N THR A 117 2.26 4.31 -0.56
CA THR A 117 1.43 3.09 -0.50
C THR A 117 0.15 3.29 0.32
N ASN A 118 -0.73 2.30 0.28
CA ASN A 118 -1.88 2.22 1.18
C ASN A 118 -1.58 1.39 2.46
N TYR A 119 -0.34 0.95 2.62
CA TYR A 119 0.15 0.35 3.85
C TYR A 119 0.55 1.44 4.85
N HIS A 120 0.24 1.22 6.12
CA HIS A 120 0.54 2.16 7.21
C HIS A 120 1.41 1.49 8.26
N TYR A 121 2.27 2.27 8.89
CA TYR A 121 3.13 1.83 9.98
C TYR A 121 2.88 2.67 11.24
N ILE A 122 3.22 2.11 12.40
CA ILE A 122 3.22 2.82 13.68
C ILE A 122 4.50 3.64 13.77
N VAL A 123 4.35 4.94 14.02
CA VAL A 123 5.46 5.89 14.09
C VAL A 123 6.15 5.77 15.45
N PRO A 124 7.38 5.22 15.55
CA PRO A 124 8.10 5.19 16.81
C PRO A 124 8.40 6.60 17.30
N GLN A 125 8.32 6.81 18.62
CA GLN A 125 8.65 8.07 19.27
C GLN A 125 9.96 7.95 20.00
N LEU A 126 10.95 8.78 19.64
CA LEU A 126 12.26 8.82 20.25
C LEU A 126 12.38 10.04 21.17
N ALA A 127 12.96 9.85 22.33
CA ALA A 127 13.41 10.95 23.20
C ALA A 127 14.69 11.59 22.62
N PRO A 128 14.97 12.87 22.93
CA PRO A 128 16.23 13.50 22.51
C PRO A 128 17.49 12.75 23.00
N ASP A 129 17.40 12.18 24.17
CA ASP A 129 18.44 11.38 24.85
C ASP A 129 18.13 9.88 24.78
N GLN A 130 17.45 9.42 23.71
CA GLN A 130 17.05 8.03 23.54
C GLN A 130 18.22 7.08 23.76
N ASP A 131 18.09 6.22 24.77
CA ASP A 131 18.97 5.08 24.97
C ASP A 131 18.45 3.88 24.15
N PHE A 132 19.33 3.32 23.35
CA PHE A 132 19.04 2.17 22.51
C PHE A 132 19.69 0.90 23.09
N SER A 133 18.99 -0.20 23.02
CA SER A 133 19.45 -1.53 23.45
C SER A 133 19.00 -2.59 22.46
N LEU A 134 19.83 -3.61 22.23
CA LEU A 134 19.53 -4.66 21.27
C LEU A 134 18.77 -5.81 21.93
N HIS A 135 17.61 -6.16 21.39
CA HIS A 135 16.72 -7.28 21.80
C HIS A 135 16.56 -8.29 20.65
N PRO A 136 17.56 -9.13 20.37
CA PRO A 136 17.62 -9.94 19.14
C PRO A 136 16.85 -11.26 19.21
N GLU A 137 16.22 -11.62 20.35
CA GLU A 137 15.65 -12.94 20.62
C GLU A 137 14.65 -13.37 19.56
N ARG A 138 13.75 -12.45 19.18
CA ARG A 138 12.76 -12.71 18.13
C ARG A 138 13.41 -12.90 16.76
N VAL A 139 14.38 -12.06 16.43
CA VAL A 139 15.13 -12.13 15.16
C VAL A 139 15.83 -13.48 15.02
N LEU A 140 16.58 -13.88 16.04
CA LEU A 140 17.33 -15.15 16.04
C LEU A 140 16.40 -16.36 16.02
N ARG A 141 15.28 -16.31 16.74
CA ARG A 141 14.26 -17.36 16.71
C ARG A 141 13.72 -17.57 15.30
N GLU A 142 13.28 -16.51 14.62
CA GLU A 142 12.71 -16.59 13.27
C GLU A 142 13.73 -17.07 12.23
N VAL A 143 14.99 -16.64 12.34
CA VAL A 143 16.10 -17.14 11.52
C VAL A 143 16.30 -18.65 11.70
N ARG A 144 16.25 -19.14 12.94
CA ARG A 144 16.36 -20.58 13.24
C ARG A 144 15.17 -21.36 12.70
N GLU A 145 13.94 -20.87 12.89
CA GLU A 145 12.73 -21.45 12.31
C GLU A 145 12.83 -21.59 10.77
N ALA A 146 13.38 -20.58 10.09
CA ALA A 146 13.57 -20.61 8.66
C ALA A 146 14.61 -21.66 8.23
N LYS A 147 15.72 -21.77 8.95
CA LYS A 147 16.74 -22.82 8.72
C LYS A 147 16.19 -24.22 8.96
N GLU A 148 15.40 -24.43 10.02
CA GLU A 148 14.71 -25.68 10.31
C GLU A 148 13.71 -26.06 9.22
N ALA A 149 13.09 -25.07 8.57
CA ALA A 149 12.26 -25.26 7.39
C ALA A 149 13.07 -25.60 6.12
N GLY A 150 14.40 -25.64 6.23
CA GLY A 150 15.31 -26.02 5.14
C GLY A 150 15.40 -24.98 4.03
N ILE A 151 15.24 -23.70 4.34
CA ILE A 151 15.50 -22.59 3.42
C ILE A 151 16.85 -21.93 3.72
N LEU A 152 17.40 -21.21 2.75
CA LEU A 152 18.48 -20.25 2.96
C LEU A 152 17.86 -18.90 3.30
N PRO A 153 17.80 -18.50 4.60
CA PRO A 153 17.10 -17.30 4.99
C PRO A 153 17.90 -16.06 4.64
N LYS A 154 17.20 -15.05 4.14
CA LYS A 154 17.70 -13.69 3.92
C LYS A 154 16.93 -12.75 4.85
N PRO A 155 17.48 -12.37 6.01
CA PRO A 155 16.88 -11.39 6.89
C PRO A 155 16.60 -10.07 6.19
N VAL A 156 15.42 -9.51 6.41
CA VAL A 156 14.99 -8.19 5.93
C VAL A 156 14.93 -7.24 7.12
N LEU A 157 15.74 -6.20 7.09
CA LEU A 157 15.80 -5.16 8.12
C LEU A 157 15.55 -3.79 7.49
N ILE A 158 14.84 -2.93 8.20
CA ILE A 158 14.80 -1.51 7.83
C ILE A 158 16.16 -0.91 8.17
N GLY A 159 16.76 -0.21 7.22
CA GLY A 159 18.07 0.42 7.43
C GLY A 159 17.99 1.60 8.40
N PRO A 160 19.12 1.97 9.04
CA PRO A 160 19.15 2.95 10.11
C PRO A 160 18.68 4.35 9.67
N TYR A 161 18.94 4.72 8.43
CA TYR A 161 18.53 6.02 7.90
C TYR A 161 17.02 6.11 7.68
N THR A 162 16.41 5.06 7.12
CA THR A 162 14.95 4.97 6.97
C THR A 162 14.29 4.90 8.34
N PHE A 163 14.77 4.05 9.24
CA PHE A 163 14.22 3.92 10.58
C PHE A 163 14.18 5.28 11.29
N LEU A 164 15.32 5.97 11.41
CA LEU A 164 15.41 7.27 12.09
C LEU A 164 14.60 8.36 11.39
N SER A 165 14.62 8.41 10.06
CA SER A 165 13.88 9.43 9.30
C SER A 165 12.37 9.33 9.47
N LEU A 166 11.86 8.12 9.71
CA LEU A 166 10.44 7.85 9.90
C LEU A 166 10.00 7.84 11.37
N CYS A 167 10.92 7.94 12.32
CA CYS A 167 10.62 8.13 13.74
C CYS A 167 10.29 9.59 14.05
N LYS A 168 9.37 9.81 15.00
CA LYS A 168 9.09 11.13 15.57
C LYS A 168 10.11 11.44 16.65
N GLY A 169 10.59 12.70 16.69
CA GLY A 169 11.58 13.15 17.68
C GLY A 169 13.04 12.99 17.25
N SER A 170 13.34 12.26 16.18
CA SER A 170 14.71 12.02 15.72
C SER A 170 15.34 13.17 14.94
N ARG A 171 14.54 14.07 14.35
CA ARG A 171 15.03 15.02 13.33
C ARG A 171 16.15 15.95 13.81
N LEU A 172 16.09 16.44 15.04
CA LEU A 172 17.10 17.34 15.62
C LEU A 172 18.32 16.59 16.14
N GLU A 173 18.15 15.34 16.54
CA GLU A 173 19.16 14.47 17.14
C GLU A 173 19.61 13.34 16.20
N PHE A 174 19.38 13.49 14.89
CA PHE A 174 19.55 12.43 13.90
C PHE A 174 20.96 11.80 13.96
N SER A 175 22.01 12.62 13.92
CA SER A 175 23.38 12.12 13.96
C SER A 175 23.72 11.42 15.28
N ARG A 176 23.22 11.92 16.41
CA ARG A 176 23.41 11.29 17.72
C ARG A 176 22.74 9.92 17.78
N HIS A 177 21.47 9.84 17.35
CA HIS A 177 20.73 8.59 17.30
C HIS A 177 21.36 7.59 16.33
N LEU A 178 21.86 8.06 15.18
CA LEU A 178 22.56 7.22 14.21
C LEU A 178 23.82 6.61 14.80
N GLN A 179 24.68 7.43 15.44
CA GLN A 179 25.89 6.96 16.10
C GLN A 179 25.61 5.94 17.22
N ALA A 180 24.50 6.08 17.94
CA ALA A 180 24.09 5.12 18.96
C ALA A 180 23.54 3.81 18.36
N LEU A 181 22.89 3.86 17.18
CA LEU A 181 22.33 2.68 16.52
C LEU A 181 23.35 1.84 15.75
N ILE A 182 24.34 2.47 15.12
CA ILE A 182 25.33 1.75 14.28
C ILE A 182 25.99 0.58 15.03
N PRO A 183 26.49 0.71 16.27
CA PRO A 183 27.07 -0.41 17.01
C PRO A 183 26.08 -1.56 17.27
N LEU A 184 24.80 -1.25 17.41
CA LEU A 184 23.75 -2.26 17.62
C LEU A 184 23.45 -3.03 16.32
N TYR A 185 23.43 -2.35 15.16
CA TYR A 185 23.36 -3.04 13.86
C TYR A 185 24.60 -3.93 13.65
N VAL A 186 25.78 -3.46 13.96
CA VAL A 186 27.02 -4.26 13.89
C VAL A 186 26.92 -5.50 14.78
N THR A 187 26.44 -5.34 16.01
CA THR A 187 26.23 -6.47 16.94
C THR A 187 25.21 -7.44 16.40
N LEU A 188 24.08 -6.96 15.86
CA LEU A 188 23.07 -7.79 15.24
C LEU A 188 23.64 -8.58 14.06
N PHE A 189 24.45 -7.96 13.19
CA PHE A 189 25.10 -8.63 12.08
C PHE A 189 26.10 -9.71 12.54
N LYS A 190 26.84 -9.48 13.63
CA LYS A 190 27.70 -10.50 14.25
C LYS A 190 26.88 -11.70 14.73
N LEU A 191 25.71 -11.46 15.33
CA LEU A 191 24.80 -12.54 15.74
C LEU A 191 24.22 -13.29 14.54
N LEU A 192 23.78 -12.60 13.50
CA LEU A 192 23.28 -13.19 12.27
C LEU A 192 24.36 -14.02 11.55
N ARG A 193 25.61 -13.52 11.51
CA ARG A 193 26.75 -14.29 11.00
C ARG A 193 26.97 -15.58 11.81
N ALA A 194 26.88 -15.50 13.12
CA ALA A 194 27.01 -16.67 14.00
C ALA A 194 25.91 -17.72 13.74
N GLU A 195 24.72 -17.29 13.30
CA GLU A 195 23.66 -18.16 12.80
C GLU A 195 23.91 -18.66 11.37
N GLY A 196 25.01 -18.31 10.72
CA GLY A 196 25.36 -18.73 9.37
C GLY A 196 24.66 -17.94 8.25
N ILE A 197 24.14 -16.75 8.54
CA ILE A 197 23.55 -15.87 7.55
C ILE A 197 24.64 -15.27 6.66
N LEU A 198 24.43 -15.36 5.34
CA LEU A 198 25.34 -14.85 4.32
C LEU A 198 24.86 -13.55 3.68
N TYR A 199 23.55 -13.34 3.62
CA TYR A 199 22.94 -12.16 3.01
C TYR A 199 21.94 -11.50 3.95
N VAL A 200 21.98 -10.17 4.04
CA VAL A 200 21.00 -9.36 4.76
C VAL A 200 20.50 -8.27 3.80
N GLN A 201 19.19 -8.17 3.68
CA GLN A 201 18.52 -7.08 2.96
C GLN A 201 18.34 -5.90 3.92
N MET A 202 18.85 -4.73 3.51
CA MET A 202 18.70 -3.46 4.22
C MET A 202 17.80 -2.53 3.42
N ASP A 203 16.58 -2.30 3.90
CA ASP A 203 15.58 -1.47 3.22
C ASP A 203 15.79 0.02 3.55
N GLU A 204 16.19 0.80 2.56
CA GLU A 204 16.40 2.26 2.65
C GLU A 204 15.57 3.04 1.62
N PRO A 205 14.24 2.86 1.59
CA PRO A 205 13.40 3.61 0.65
C PRO A 205 13.35 5.12 0.93
N ILE A 206 13.87 5.58 2.06
CA ILE A 206 13.93 7.01 2.40
C ILE A 206 14.73 7.85 1.40
N LEU A 207 15.65 7.24 0.64
CA LEU A 207 16.44 7.95 -0.37
C LEU A 207 15.58 8.62 -1.45
N GLY A 208 14.41 8.08 -1.78
CA GLY A 208 13.47 8.73 -2.70
C GLY A 208 12.86 10.04 -2.17
N VAL A 209 13.00 10.30 -0.86
CA VAL A 209 12.45 11.49 -0.18
C VAL A 209 13.55 12.39 0.37
N ARG A 210 14.68 11.80 0.79
CA ARG A 210 15.79 12.45 1.47
C ARG A 210 17.11 12.18 0.73
N GLU A 211 17.28 12.81 -0.43
CA GLU A 211 18.52 12.71 -1.22
C GLU A 211 19.75 13.34 -0.53
N ASP A 212 19.53 14.13 0.53
CA ASP A 212 20.58 14.79 1.32
C ASP A 212 21.34 13.84 2.26
N LEU A 213 20.81 12.65 2.54
CA LEU A 213 21.42 11.72 3.49
C LEU A 213 22.71 11.11 2.95
N ASP A 214 23.78 11.19 3.74
CA ASP A 214 25.01 10.43 3.53
C ASP A 214 24.94 9.13 4.32
N MET A 215 24.96 8.01 3.60
CA MET A 215 24.80 6.67 4.20
C MET A 215 26.14 5.94 4.42
N GLN A 216 27.29 6.59 4.18
CA GLN A 216 28.59 5.95 4.26
C GLN A 216 28.91 5.40 5.66
N GLU A 217 28.63 6.17 6.71
CA GLU A 217 29.02 5.84 8.08
C GLU A 217 28.55 4.46 8.53
N ALA A 218 27.24 4.20 8.40
CA ALA A 218 26.67 2.93 8.85
C ALA A 218 27.12 1.74 8.00
N TYR A 219 27.13 1.89 6.67
CA TYR A 219 27.52 0.79 5.77
C TYR A 219 29.01 0.51 5.80
N GLN A 220 29.85 1.54 6.04
CA GLN A 220 31.27 1.38 6.29
C GLN A 220 31.53 0.57 7.57
N ALA A 221 30.84 0.89 8.66
CA ALA A 221 30.96 0.16 9.92
C ALA A 221 30.57 -1.32 9.76
N LEU A 222 29.45 -1.60 9.07
CA LEU A 222 29.04 -2.98 8.80
C LEU A 222 30.06 -3.75 7.96
N HIS A 223 30.59 -3.12 6.91
CA HIS A 223 31.60 -3.73 6.03
C HIS A 223 32.91 -4.03 6.76
N LEU A 224 33.38 -3.11 7.59
CA LEU A 224 34.63 -3.30 8.33
C LEU A 224 34.54 -4.35 9.44
N GLU A 225 33.40 -4.37 10.16
CA GLU A 225 33.23 -5.21 11.34
C GLU A 225 32.68 -6.62 11.03
N VAL A 226 31.94 -6.78 9.91
CA VAL A 226 31.30 -8.05 9.53
C VAL A 226 31.36 -8.26 8.00
N PRO A 227 32.55 -8.31 7.40
CA PRO A 227 32.71 -8.35 5.93
C PRO A 227 32.16 -9.64 5.29
N GLU A 228 31.94 -10.70 6.08
CA GLU A 228 31.43 -11.96 5.58
C GLU A 228 29.93 -11.94 5.29
N VAL A 229 29.17 -11.01 5.89
CA VAL A 229 27.76 -10.83 5.62
C VAL A 229 27.58 -9.83 4.48
N LYS A 230 27.03 -10.31 3.38
CA LYS A 230 26.79 -9.51 2.19
C LYS A 230 25.51 -8.69 2.34
N VAL A 231 25.63 -7.37 2.19
CA VAL A 231 24.50 -6.45 2.26
C VAL A 231 23.87 -6.29 0.90
N ILE A 232 22.54 -6.53 0.83
CA ILE A 232 21.69 -6.16 -0.28
C ILE A 232 21.03 -4.82 0.07
N PHE A 233 21.61 -3.73 -0.45
CA PHE A 233 21.07 -2.38 -0.26
C PHE A 233 19.82 -2.22 -1.12
N THR A 234 18.67 -2.03 -0.48
CA THR A 234 17.38 -2.11 -1.13
C THR A 234 16.64 -0.77 -1.04
N HIS A 235 16.47 -0.15 -2.20
CA HIS A 235 15.66 1.03 -2.39
C HIS A 235 14.58 0.74 -3.43
N TYR A 236 13.36 1.22 -3.19
CA TYR A 236 12.22 0.95 -4.06
C TYR A 236 11.22 2.13 -4.04
N PHE A 237 10.24 2.12 -4.92
CA PHE A 237 9.19 3.11 -5.20
C PHE A 237 9.65 4.32 -6.01
N GLU A 238 10.95 4.63 -5.99
CA GLU A 238 11.60 5.70 -6.75
C GLU A 238 12.93 5.21 -7.31
N GLY A 239 13.57 6.00 -8.19
CA GLY A 239 14.95 5.79 -8.61
C GLY A 239 15.91 6.50 -7.68
N TYR A 240 17.19 6.19 -7.85
CA TYR A 240 18.25 6.82 -7.05
C TYR A 240 18.49 8.31 -7.37
N GLY A 241 17.97 8.82 -8.49
CA GLY A 241 18.13 10.23 -8.86
C GLY A 241 19.58 10.72 -8.78
N THR A 242 19.80 11.81 -8.06
CA THR A 242 21.15 12.40 -7.86
C THR A 242 22.03 11.59 -6.91
N THR A 243 21.46 10.63 -6.17
CA THR A 243 22.21 9.82 -5.18
C THR A 243 22.91 8.61 -5.81
N TRP A 244 22.68 8.32 -7.09
CA TRP A 244 23.18 7.12 -7.78
C TRP A 244 24.67 6.88 -7.57
N GLN A 245 25.51 7.90 -7.81
CA GLN A 245 26.96 7.76 -7.66
C GLN A 245 27.36 7.43 -6.22
N ARG A 246 26.76 8.09 -5.23
CA ARG A 246 27.03 7.85 -3.80
C ARG A 246 26.63 6.43 -3.39
N VAL A 247 25.51 5.91 -3.91
CA VAL A 247 25.06 4.54 -3.64
C VAL A 247 26.02 3.52 -4.26
N LEU A 248 26.58 3.80 -5.44
CA LEU A 248 27.61 2.94 -6.03
C LEU A 248 28.92 2.92 -5.23
N GLU A 249 29.22 3.96 -4.47
CA GLU A 249 30.39 4.05 -3.60
C GLU A 249 30.20 3.38 -2.23
N LEU A 250 28.95 3.08 -1.82
CA LEU A 250 28.69 2.35 -0.57
C LEU A 250 29.38 0.99 -0.57
N PRO A 251 29.99 0.56 0.53
CA PRO A 251 30.64 -0.74 0.63
C PRO A 251 29.62 -1.89 0.85
N VAL A 252 28.72 -2.04 -0.11
CA VAL A 252 27.67 -3.09 -0.12
C VAL A 252 27.88 -4.03 -1.31
N ASP A 253 27.45 -5.29 -1.18
CA ASP A 253 27.61 -6.31 -2.22
C ASP A 253 26.66 -6.08 -3.40
N THR A 254 25.40 -5.87 -3.09
CA THR A 254 24.32 -5.80 -4.08
C THR A 254 23.50 -4.52 -3.91
N VAL A 255 23.14 -3.89 -5.02
CA VAL A 255 22.21 -2.75 -5.07
C VAL A 255 20.93 -3.18 -5.78
N HIS A 256 19.78 -3.00 -5.12
CA HIS A 256 18.47 -3.28 -5.72
C HIS A 256 17.96 -2.07 -6.50
N LEU A 257 17.30 -2.34 -7.62
CA LEU A 257 16.72 -1.36 -8.53
C LEU A 257 15.23 -1.68 -8.78
N ASP A 258 14.36 -0.75 -8.46
CA ASP A 258 12.95 -0.80 -8.90
C ASP A 258 12.85 -0.38 -10.37
N LEU A 259 13.02 -1.35 -11.28
CA LEU A 259 13.00 -1.11 -12.73
C LEU A 259 11.57 -1.01 -13.30
N VAL A 260 10.55 -1.22 -12.50
CA VAL A 260 9.16 -0.98 -12.86
C VAL A 260 8.83 0.52 -12.73
N ARG A 261 9.24 1.14 -11.60
CA ARG A 261 9.05 2.57 -11.38
C ARG A 261 10.09 3.42 -12.13
N CYS A 262 11.29 2.92 -12.23
CA CYS A 262 12.44 3.63 -12.80
C CYS A 262 13.15 2.81 -13.89
N PRO A 263 12.50 2.51 -15.02
CA PRO A 263 13.10 1.70 -16.10
C PRO A 263 14.34 2.35 -16.70
N TYR A 264 14.48 3.68 -16.61
CA TYR A 264 15.66 4.41 -17.08
C TYR A 264 16.93 4.09 -16.26
N ALA A 265 16.81 3.56 -15.04
CA ALA A 265 17.97 3.14 -14.24
C ALA A 265 18.76 2.00 -14.92
N ARG A 266 18.15 1.27 -15.86
CA ARG A 266 18.85 0.30 -16.71
C ARG A 266 20.07 0.89 -17.40
N GLU A 267 19.98 2.10 -17.94
CA GLU A 267 21.07 2.74 -18.68
C GLU A 267 22.27 3.03 -17.76
N ALA A 268 22.02 3.40 -16.51
CA ALA A 268 23.07 3.59 -15.52
C ALA A 268 23.79 2.28 -15.18
N VAL A 269 23.06 1.17 -15.13
CA VAL A 269 23.64 -0.18 -14.95
C VAL A 269 24.49 -0.59 -16.14
N LEU A 270 24.03 -0.35 -17.37
CA LEU A 270 24.80 -0.65 -18.60
C LEU A 270 26.12 0.14 -18.69
N GLN A 271 26.18 1.31 -18.09
CA GLN A 271 27.39 2.13 -18.03
C GLN A 271 28.32 1.78 -16.87
N TYR A 272 27.85 0.98 -15.89
CA TYR A 272 28.64 0.64 -14.70
C TYR A 272 29.80 -0.30 -15.00
N ARG A 273 31.00 0.02 -14.51
CA ARG A 273 32.24 -0.75 -14.74
C ARG A 273 32.87 -1.33 -13.47
N GLY A 274 32.23 -1.13 -12.29
CA GLY A 274 32.71 -1.69 -11.04
C GLY A 274 32.31 -3.15 -10.83
N SER A 275 32.49 -3.65 -9.59
CA SER A 275 32.30 -5.07 -9.22
C SER A 275 30.96 -5.40 -8.57
N LYS A 276 30.10 -4.42 -8.27
CA LYS A 276 28.82 -4.65 -7.57
C LYS A 276 27.91 -5.58 -8.37
N ARG A 277 27.09 -6.31 -7.62
CA ARG A 277 25.94 -7.04 -8.14
C ARG A 277 24.72 -6.12 -8.17
N PHE A 278 23.78 -6.43 -9.05
CA PHE A 278 22.51 -5.70 -9.13
C PHE A 278 21.32 -6.65 -8.99
N SER A 279 20.41 -6.26 -8.10
CA SER A 279 19.09 -6.88 -8.00
C SER A 279 18.12 -6.13 -8.93
N LEU A 280 17.67 -6.83 -9.97
CA LEU A 280 16.87 -6.27 -11.05
C LEU A 280 15.38 -6.50 -10.75
N GLY A 281 14.73 -5.50 -10.19
CA GLY A 281 13.33 -5.51 -9.80
C GLY A 281 12.39 -5.29 -10.99
N VAL A 282 12.11 -6.32 -11.76
CA VAL A 282 11.34 -6.25 -13.02
C VAL A 282 9.93 -6.82 -12.91
N ILE A 283 9.60 -7.55 -11.86
CA ILE A 283 8.25 -8.04 -11.60
C ILE A 283 7.54 -7.03 -10.69
N ASP A 284 6.44 -6.45 -11.18
CA ASP A 284 5.74 -5.39 -10.44
C ASP A 284 5.17 -5.89 -9.10
N GLY A 285 5.78 -5.48 -7.99
CA GLY A 285 5.37 -5.84 -6.61
C GLY A 285 4.20 -5.01 -6.08
N ARG A 286 3.72 -3.98 -6.81
CA ARG A 286 2.65 -3.08 -6.37
C ARG A 286 1.37 -3.17 -7.19
N ASN A 287 1.37 -3.94 -8.27
CA ASN A 287 0.20 -4.10 -9.12
C ASN A 287 -0.08 -5.59 -9.37
N VAL A 288 -1.28 -5.90 -9.82
CA VAL A 288 -1.78 -7.28 -9.97
C VAL A 288 -1.71 -7.79 -11.41
N TRP A 289 -1.09 -7.05 -12.31
CA TRP A 289 -1.03 -7.47 -13.72
C TRP A 289 0.04 -8.54 -13.92
N LYS A 290 -0.31 -9.50 -14.79
CA LYS A 290 0.65 -10.46 -15.31
C LYS A 290 1.72 -9.72 -16.12
N THR A 291 2.97 -10.12 -15.95
CA THR A 291 4.11 -9.52 -16.62
C THR A 291 4.13 -9.91 -18.10
N ASP A 292 4.38 -8.94 -19.00
CA ASP A 292 4.73 -9.23 -20.40
C ASP A 292 6.17 -9.75 -20.45
N LEU A 293 6.31 -11.07 -20.43
CA LEU A 293 7.61 -11.72 -20.38
C LEU A 293 8.45 -11.46 -21.62
N THR A 294 7.84 -11.30 -22.79
CA THR A 294 8.58 -10.97 -24.02
C THR A 294 9.25 -9.62 -23.92
N SER A 295 8.54 -8.61 -23.44
CA SER A 295 9.07 -7.27 -23.24
C SER A 295 10.16 -7.24 -22.17
N ILE A 296 9.98 -7.97 -21.06
CA ILE A 296 10.98 -8.03 -19.99
C ILE A 296 12.24 -8.76 -20.41
N LEU A 297 12.14 -9.84 -21.18
CA LEU A 297 13.31 -10.53 -21.72
C LEU A 297 14.13 -9.59 -22.61
N ALA A 298 13.48 -8.88 -23.54
CA ALA A 298 14.16 -7.89 -24.39
C ALA A 298 14.77 -6.73 -23.59
N PHE A 299 14.13 -6.33 -22.50
CA PHE A 299 14.64 -5.30 -21.59
C PHE A 299 15.87 -5.76 -20.80
N LEU A 300 15.89 -7.00 -20.32
CA LEU A 300 16.96 -7.55 -19.48
C LEU A 300 18.16 -8.06 -20.26
N GLN A 301 17.97 -8.57 -21.48
CA GLN A 301 19.01 -9.21 -22.26
C GLN A 301 20.31 -8.38 -22.33
N PRO A 302 20.30 -7.07 -22.68
CA PRO A 302 21.52 -6.27 -22.74
C PRO A 302 22.19 -6.10 -21.36
N VAL A 303 21.43 -6.08 -20.28
CA VAL A 303 21.96 -5.96 -18.90
C VAL A 303 22.70 -7.23 -18.51
N VAL A 304 22.11 -8.39 -18.79
CA VAL A 304 22.72 -9.68 -18.46
C VAL A 304 23.97 -9.93 -19.31
N GLU A 305 23.96 -9.52 -20.59
CA GLU A 305 25.14 -9.59 -21.45
C GLU A 305 26.28 -8.68 -20.97
N ALA A 306 25.95 -7.46 -20.53
CA ALA A 306 26.95 -6.50 -20.06
C ALA A 306 27.56 -6.85 -18.68
N LEU A 307 26.76 -7.35 -17.76
CA LEU A 307 27.20 -7.65 -16.38
C LEU A 307 27.66 -9.10 -16.19
N GLY A 308 27.11 -10.02 -16.96
CA GLY A 308 27.18 -11.46 -16.71
C GLY A 308 26.13 -11.93 -15.71
N PRO A 309 25.65 -13.20 -15.82
CA PRO A 309 24.56 -13.74 -15.01
C PRO A 309 24.89 -13.79 -13.51
N ASP A 310 26.14 -13.91 -13.13
CA ASP A 310 26.57 -14.01 -11.71
C ASP A 310 26.45 -12.69 -10.97
N ARG A 311 26.42 -11.57 -11.69
CA ARG A 311 26.27 -10.23 -11.12
C ARG A 311 24.82 -9.74 -11.16
N CYS A 312 23.89 -10.53 -11.67
CA CYS A 312 22.47 -10.21 -11.74
C CYS A 312 21.66 -11.08 -10.80
N LEU A 313 20.81 -10.47 -9.98
CA LEU A 313 19.74 -11.10 -9.23
C LEU A 313 18.40 -10.68 -9.82
N LEU A 314 17.51 -11.62 -10.13
CA LEU A 314 16.15 -11.32 -10.52
C LEU A 314 15.27 -11.14 -9.28
N SER A 315 14.37 -10.16 -9.33
CA SER A 315 13.59 -9.75 -8.15
C SER A 315 12.25 -9.13 -8.54
N PRO A 316 11.24 -9.17 -7.65
CA PRO A 316 10.16 -8.17 -7.68
C PRO A 316 10.71 -6.76 -7.47
N SER A 317 9.98 -5.75 -7.96
CA SER A 317 10.36 -4.34 -7.87
C SER A 317 10.38 -3.79 -6.45
N CYS A 318 9.58 -4.40 -5.57
CA CYS A 318 9.51 -4.16 -4.13
C CYS A 318 8.93 -5.39 -3.43
N SER A 319 8.70 -5.32 -2.12
CA SER A 319 8.01 -6.39 -1.38
C SER A 319 6.64 -6.71 -1.99
N LEU A 320 6.33 -8.00 -2.15
CA LEU A 320 5.00 -8.48 -2.58
C LEU A 320 3.91 -8.28 -1.52
N LEU A 321 4.22 -7.68 -0.37
CA LEU A 321 3.26 -7.28 0.66
C LEU A 321 2.09 -6.45 0.11
N HIS A 322 2.33 -5.73 -1.00
CA HIS A 322 1.38 -4.77 -1.57
C HIS A 322 0.39 -5.39 -2.56
N VAL A 323 0.49 -6.69 -2.83
CA VAL A 323 -0.42 -7.44 -3.73
C VAL A 323 -1.08 -8.59 -2.98
N PRO A 324 -2.24 -9.10 -3.45
CA PRO A 324 -2.90 -10.26 -2.85
C PRO A 324 -2.02 -11.53 -2.93
N VAL A 325 -2.33 -12.52 -2.09
CA VAL A 325 -1.51 -13.74 -1.92
C VAL A 325 -1.61 -14.69 -3.10
N ASP A 326 -2.83 -15.15 -3.43
CA ASP A 326 -3.06 -16.25 -4.37
C ASP A 326 -4.25 -15.98 -5.29
N LEU A 327 -3.99 -16.01 -6.59
CA LEU A 327 -5.00 -15.81 -7.63
C LEU A 327 -5.85 -17.08 -7.88
N ASP A 328 -5.37 -18.27 -7.50
CA ASP A 328 -6.04 -19.53 -7.82
C ASP A 328 -7.44 -19.60 -7.21
N VAL A 329 -7.64 -18.94 -6.07
CA VAL A 329 -8.92 -18.90 -5.35
C VAL A 329 -9.96 -17.93 -5.95
N GLU A 330 -9.58 -17.16 -6.98
CA GLU A 330 -10.45 -16.18 -7.64
C GLU A 330 -11.14 -16.73 -8.87
N THR A 331 -12.37 -16.19 -9.15
CA THR A 331 -13.19 -16.57 -10.31
C THR A 331 -13.59 -15.33 -11.13
N LEU A 332 -12.57 -14.58 -11.60
CA LEU A 332 -12.78 -13.34 -12.36
C LEU A 332 -12.65 -13.59 -13.87
N GLU A 333 -13.47 -12.92 -14.68
CA GLU A 333 -13.33 -12.94 -16.15
C GLU A 333 -11.94 -12.49 -16.60
N ILE A 334 -11.37 -11.48 -15.94
CA ILE A 334 -10.04 -10.94 -16.20
C ILE A 334 -8.91 -11.75 -15.54
N LYS A 335 -9.20 -12.84 -14.83
CA LYS A 335 -8.20 -13.69 -14.14
C LYS A 335 -6.98 -14.04 -15.00
N PRO A 336 -7.10 -14.39 -16.30
CA PRO A 336 -5.93 -14.70 -17.13
C PRO A 336 -4.91 -13.56 -17.23
N TRP A 337 -5.33 -12.31 -17.04
CA TRP A 337 -4.46 -11.13 -17.13
C TRP A 337 -3.77 -10.75 -15.82
N LEU A 338 -4.08 -11.49 -14.75
CA LEU A 338 -3.64 -11.17 -13.39
C LEU A 338 -2.50 -12.08 -12.93
N ALA A 339 -1.70 -11.56 -11.99
CA ALA A 339 -0.71 -12.31 -11.21
C ALA A 339 -0.68 -11.72 -9.80
N PHE A 340 -0.99 -12.55 -8.79
CA PHE A 340 -0.84 -12.21 -7.38
C PHE A 340 0.54 -12.67 -6.88
N ALA A 341 0.85 -12.52 -5.60
CA ALA A 341 2.18 -12.80 -5.08
C ALA A 341 2.72 -14.17 -5.49
N LYS A 342 1.89 -15.21 -5.37
CA LYS A 342 2.25 -16.59 -5.75
C LYS A 342 2.60 -16.70 -7.25
N GLN A 343 1.75 -16.14 -8.13
CA GLN A 343 1.94 -16.22 -9.58
C GLN A 343 3.10 -15.33 -10.07
N LYS A 344 3.41 -14.25 -9.35
CA LYS A 344 4.61 -13.43 -9.63
C LYS A 344 5.92 -14.17 -9.35
N LEU A 345 5.91 -15.12 -8.43
CA LEU A 345 7.05 -16.01 -8.22
C LEU A 345 7.20 -17.02 -9.37
N ASP A 346 6.09 -17.47 -9.99
CA ASP A 346 6.14 -18.32 -11.19
C ASP A 346 6.77 -17.57 -12.37
N GLU A 347 6.43 -16.26 -12.54
CA GLU A 347 7.06 -15.38 -13.53
C GLU A 347 8.56 -15.19 -13.27
N LEU A 348 8.95 -15.03 -12.01
CA LEU A 348 10.35 -14.90 -11.59
C LEU A 348 11.14 -16.18 -11.89
N GLN A 349 10.58 -17.35 -11.59
CA GLN A 349 11.17 -18.65 -11.90
C GLN A 349 11.37 -18.82 -13.42
N PHE A 350 10.37 -18.45 -14.21
CA PHE A 350 10.47 -18.48 -15.67
C PHE A 350 11.67 -17.67 -16.18
N LEU A 351 11.84 -16.42 -15.69
CA LEU A 351 12.95 -15.56 -16.07
C LEU A 351 14.31 -16.18 -15.69
N GLN A 352 14.42 -16.78 -14.50
CA GLN A 352 15.63 -17.46 -14.05
C GLN A 352 15.98 -18.63 -14.97
N ARG A 353 15.02 -19.51 -15.28
CA ARG A 353 15.20 -20.65 -16.17
C ARG A 353 15.66 -20.21 -17.56
N TYR A 354 15.00 -19.19 -18.11
CA TYR A 354 15.36 -18.63 -19.41
C TYR A 354 16.84 -18.20 -19.48
N PHE A 355 17.29 -17.38 -18.54
CA PHE A 355 18.69 -16.92 -18.49
C PHE A 355 19.69 -18.00 -18.05
N SER A 356 19.23 -19.15 -17.59
CA SER A 356 20.04 -20.34 -17.31
C SER A 356 20.07 -21.33 -18.48
N GLY A 357 19.45 -20.99 -19.62
CA GLY A 357 19.41 -21.81 -20.82
C GLY A 357 18.29 -22.86 -20.85
N ASP A 358 17.35 -22.81 -19.90
CA ASP A 358 16.20 -23.72 -19.81
C ASP A 358 14.91 -22.95 -20.18
N LEU A 359 14.62 -22.91 -21.49
CA LEU A 359 13.45 -22.20 -22.01
C LEU A 359 12.18 -23.05 -21.90
N ASP A 360 11.23 -22.59 -21.14
CA ASP A 360 9.84 -23.05 -21.18
C ASP A 360 9.08 -22.32 -22.31
N ALA A 361 9.15 -22.91 -23.50
CA ALA A 361 8.56 -22.30 -24.71
C ALA A 361 7.02 -22.25 -24.65
N GLU A 362 6.38 -23.20 -23.98
CA GLU A 362 4.92 -23.27 -23.82
C GLU A 362 4.45 -22.13 -22.92
N PHE A 363 5.06 -21.95 -21.75
CA PHE A 363 4.74 -20.86 -20.83
C PHE A 363 4.90 -19.48 -21.47
N LEU A 364 5.97 -19.29 -22.27
CA LEU A 364 6.17 -18.04 -23.01
C LEU A 364 5.12 -17.82 -24.10
N ALA A 365 4.75 -18.88 -24.81
CA ALA A 365 3.72 -18.80 -25.85
C ALA A 365 2.34 -18.46 -25.25
N GLU A 366 1.96 -19.10 -24.15
CA GLU A 366 0.75 -18.80 -23.40
C GLU A 366 0.73 -17.35 -22.90
N ASN A 367 1.86 -16.85 -22.38
CA ASN A 367 2.00 -15.47 -21.96
C ASN A 367 1.75 -14.50 -23.11
N ARG A 368 2.37 -14.73 -24.28
CA ARG A 368 2.17 -13.91 -25.50
C ARG A 368 0.70 -13.87 -25.94
N VAL A 369 0.05 -15.03 -25.99
CA VAL A 369 -1.38 -15.13 -26.35
C VAL A 369 -2.23 -14.36 -25.32
N CYS A 370 -1.92 -14.48 -24.05
CA CYS A 370 -2.60 -13.77 -22.99
C CYS A 370 -2.47 -12.24 -23.12
N MET A 371 -1.24 -11.74 -23.37
CA MET A 371 -1.00 -10.31 -23.57
C MET A 371 -1.74 -9.78 -24.80
N GLN A 372 -1.74 -10.53 -25.91
CA GLN A 372 -2.48 -10.13 -27.10
C GLN A 372 -3.99 -10.10 -26.86
N ARG A 373 -4.54 -11.12 -26.23
CA ARG A 373 -5.97 -11.17 -25.86
C ARG A 373 -6.37 -10.01 -24.94
N LYS A 374 -5.51 -9.64 -23.98
CA LYS A 374 -5.73 -8.45 -23.14
C LYS A 374 -5.83 -7.20 -24.00
N LYS A 375 -4.84 -6.99 -24.88
CA LYS A 375 -4.77 -5.81 -25.74
C LYS A 375 -5.98 -5.65 -26.66
N ASP A 376 -6.48 -6.76 -27.23
CA ASP A 376 -7.58 -6.76 -28.20
C ASP A 376 -8.97 -6.86 -27.53
N SER A 377 -9.04 -6.92 -26.21
CA SER A 377 -10.29 -7.18 -25.50
C SER A 377 -11.24 -5.97 -25.51
N PRO A 378 -12.50 -6.17 -25.91
CA PRO A 378 -13.52 -5.12 -25.82
C PRO A 378 -13.90 -4.77 -24.36
N LEU A 379 -13.47 -5.57 -23.38
CA LEU A 379 -13.61 -5.23 -21.97
C LEU A 379 -12.68 -4.09 -21.57
N ILE A 380 -11.50 -3.99 -22.20
CA ILE A 380 -10.48 -2.97 -21.93
C ILE A 380 -10.86 -1.64 -22.57
N HIS A 381 -11.23 -1.68 -23.86
CA HIS A 381 -11.48 -0.49 -24.67
C HIS A 381 -12.97 -0.33 -24.97
N ARG A 382 -13.52 0.85 -24.64
CA ARG A 382 -14.92 1.20 -24.90
C ARG A 382 -14.99 2.38 -25.86
N ALA A 383 -15.83 2.21 -26.89
CA ALA A 383 -16.05 3.28 -27.88
C ALA A 383 -16.54 4.56 -27.18
N GLY A 384 -16.03 5.69 -27.59
CA GLY A 384 -16.44 7.02 -27.12
C GLY A 384 -15.78 7.48 -25.80
N VAL A 385 -15.15 6.58 -25.00
CA VAL A 385 -14.56 6.98 -23.72
C VAL A 385 -13.24 7.75 -23.94
N SER A 386 -12.36 7.20 -24.79
CA SER A 386 -11.10 7.87 -25.11
C SER A 386 -11.32 9.17 -25.86
N GLU A 387 -12.28 9.22 -26.78
CA GLU A 387 -12.66 10.40 -27.52
C GLU A 387 -13.11 11.55 -26.60
N LYS A 388 -13.89 11.26 -25.56
CA LYS A 388 -14.29 12.25 -24.53
C LYS A 388 -13.05 12.85 -23.83
N VAL A 389 -12.02 12.03 -23.54
CA VAL A 389 -10.79 12.52 -22.90
C VAL A 389 -9.96 13.37 -23.88
N TYR A 390 -9.83 12.94 -25.15
CA TYR A 390 -9.11 13.71 -26.15
C TYR A 390 -9.80 15.04 -26.52
N ALA A 391 -11.11 15.12 -26.32
CA ALA A 391 -11.87 16.35 -26.57
C ALA A 391 -11.71 17.39 -25.45
N LEU A 392 -11.11 17.05 -24.31
CA LEU A 392 -10.86 17.99 -23.22
C LEU A 392 -9.88 19.08 -23.64
N LYS A 393 -10.22 20.32 -23.27
CA LYS A 393 -9.42 21.52 -23.50
C LYS A 393 -8.88 22.07 -22.19
N LEU A 394 -7.87 22.90 -22.25
CA LEU A 394 -7.32 23.60 -21.06
C LEU A 394 -8.39 24.42 -20.31
N GLU A 395 -9.38 24.93 -21.04
CA GLU A 395 -10.52 25.67 -20.47
C GLU A 395 -11.38 24.79 -19.56
N ASP A 396 -11.50 23.49 -19.88
CA ASP A 396 -12.25 22.52 -19.06
C ASP A 396 -11.56 22.22 -17.71
N GLU A 397 -10.27 22.56 -17.57
CA GLU A 397 -9.53 22.46 -16.32
C GLU A 397 -9.73 23.69 -15.40
N GLN A 398 -10.43 24.72 -15.89
CA GLN A 398 -10.63 25.99 -15.18
C GLN A 398 -12.08 26.12 -14.70
N ARG A 399 -12.27 26.77 -13.58
CA ARG A 399 -13.59 27.16 -13.12
C ARG A 399 -14.04 28.43 -13.83
N ASN A 400 -15.32 28.52 -14.16
CA ASN A 400 -15.91 29.64 -14.92
C ASN A 400 -15.73 31.00 -14.25
N LEU A 401 -15.53 31.05 -12.93
CA LEU A 401 -15.37 32.26 -12.16
C LEU A 401 -14.18 32.18 -11.21
N PRO A 402 -13.50 33.34 -10.95
CA PRO A 402 -12.50 33.45 -9.88
C PRO A 402 -13.06 33.09 -8.50
N PHE A 403 -12.19 32.77 -7.57
CA PHE A 403 -12.57 32.31 -6.23
C PHE A 403 -13.48 33.30 -5.51
N GLU A 404 -13.15 34.60 -5.50
CA GLU A 404 -13.88 35.65 -4.78
C GLU A 404 -15.33 35.79 -5.29
N GLN A 405 -15.52 35.70 -6.61
CA GLN A 405 -16.86 35.78 -7.20
C GLN A 405 -17.67 34.49 -6.92
N ARG A 406 -17.02 33.33 -6.91
CA ARG A 406 -17.69 32.09 -6.54
C ARG A 406 -18.08 32.09 -5.07
N GLN A 407 -17.18 32.50 -4.19
CA GLN A 407 -17.43 32.60 -2.75
C GLN A 407 -18.65 33.48 -2.48
N ALA A 408 -18.68 34.72 -3.02
CA ALA A 408 -19.79 35.64 -2.83
C ALA A 408 -21.14 35.02 -3.31
N ARG A 409 -21.15 34.31 -4.45
CA ARG A 409 -22.36 33.64 -4.94
C ARG A 409 -22.77 32.47 -4.05
N GLN A 410 -21.83 31.70 -3.56
CA GLN A 410 -22.09 30.57 -2.67
C GLN A 410 -22.63 31.04 -1.33
N GLU A 411 -22.03 32.07 -0.74
CA GLU A 411 -22.51 32.69 0.52
C GLU A 411 -23.94 33.21 0.39
N ALA A 412 -24.23 33.91 -0.69
CA ALA A 412 -25.58 34.42 -0.95
C ALA A 412 -26.60 33.28 -1.22
N SER A 413 -26.21 32.22 -1.90
CA SER A 413 -27.10 31.10 -2.27
C SER A 413 -27.36 30.15 -1.11
N LEU A 414 -26.33 29.84 -0.30
CA LEU A 414 -26.43 28.86 0.78
C LEU A 414 -26.93 29.48 2.08
N ALA A 415 -26.71 30.78 2.28
CA ALA A 415 -27.09 31.52 3.47
C ALA A 415 -26.66 30.87 4.79
N LEU A 416 -25.50 30.20 4.77
CA LEU A 416 -24.89 29.60 5.96
C LEU A 416 -24.21 30.69 6.80
N GLY A 417 -24.32 30.58 8.13
CA GLY A 417 -23.64 31.47 9.07
C GLY A 417 -22.11 31.32 9.04
N LEU A 418 -21.44 32.08 9.90
CA LEU A 418 -20.01 31.90 10.14
C LEU A 418 -19.77 30.55 10.81
N PHE A 419 -18.77 29.78 10.33
CA PHE A 419 -18.39 28.46 10.85
C PHE A 419 -19.53 27.45 10.88
N PRO A 420 -20.18 27.16 9.72
CA PRO A 420 -21.26 26.20 9.68
C PRO A 420 -20.76 24.79 10.05
N THR A 421 -21.55 24.11 10.86
CA THR A 421 -21.23 22.79 11.38
C THR A 421 -21.74 21.70 10.44
N THR A 422 -20.95 20.62 10.29
CA THR A 422 -21.31 19.41 9.54
C THR A 422 -20.48 18.23 10.01
N THR A 423 -20.87 17.00 9.65
CA THR A 423 -20.04 15.81 9.87
C THR A 423 -19.26 15.44 8.60
N ILE A 424 -18.37 14.43 8.71
CA ILE A 424 -17.58 13.93 7.57
C ILE A 424 -18.49 13.37 6.47
N GLY A 425 -19.53 12.57 6.84
CA GLY A 425 -20.46 11.93 5.90
C GLY A 425 -20.97 10.59 6.39
N SER A 426 -20.06 9.66 6.67
CA SER A 426 -20.40 8.32 7.16
C SER A 426 -20.70 8.30 8.65
N PHE A 427 -21.74 7.55 9.02
CA PHE A 427 -22.05 7.20 10.41
C PHE A 427 -21.55 5.79 10.75
N PRO A 428 -21.42 5.43 12.04
CA PRO A 428 -20.90 4.15 12.46
C PRO A 428 -21.66 2.96 11.88
N GLN A 429 -20.92 2.01 11.30
CA GLN A 429 -21.47 0.74 10.85
C GLN A 429 -21.73 -0.16 12.06
N THR A 430 -22.89 -0.01 12.70
CA THR A 430 -23.30 -0.78 13.88
C THR A 430 -23.42 -2.27 13.61
N ALA A 431 -23.56 -3.08 14.66
CA ALA A 431 -23.78 -4.53 14.50
C ALA A 431 -25.08 -4.81 13.70
N SER A 432 -26.13 -4.02 13.91
CA SER A 432 -27.41 -4.12 13.20
C SER A 432 -27.26 -3.81 11.70
N VAL A 433 -26.57 -2.74 11.34
CA VAL A 433 -26.32 -2.38 9.93
C VAL A 433 -25.51 -3.49 9.23
N ARG A 434 -24.49 -4.05 9.92
CA ARG A 434 -23.72 -5.17 9.35
C ARG A 434 -24.54 -6.44 9.20
N ALA A 435 -25.43 -6.75 10.14
CA ALA A 435 -26.33 -7.90 10.06
C ALA A 435 -27.32 -7.74 8.89
N LEU A 436 -27.93 -6.56 8.75
CA LEU A 436 -28.86 -6.22 7.66
C LEU A 436 -28.21 -6.47 6.27
N ARG A 437 -26.99 -5.96 6.07
CA ARG A 437 -26.25 -6.17 4.83
C ARG A 437 -25.86 -7.63 4.61
N THR A 438 -25.54 -8.36 5.67
CA THR A 438 -25.21 -9.79 5.59
C THR A 438 -26.43 -10.61 5.16
N SER A 439 -27.59 -10.36 5.74
CA SER A 439 -28.85 -11.03 5.38
C SER A 439 -29.25 -10.72 3.93
N PHE A 440 -29.09 -9.46 3.49
CA PHE A 440 -29.30 -9.10 2.09
C PHE A 440 -28.35 -9.86 1.14
N LYS A 441 -27.04 -9.88 1.43
CA LYS A 441 -26.05 -10.61 0.60
C LYS A 441 -26.31 -12.12 0.54
N LYS A 442 -26.92 -12.71 1.56
CA LYS A 442 -27.32 -14.12 1.58
C LYS A 442 -28.65 -14.41 0.89
N GLY A 443 -29.36 -13.39 0.43
CA GLY A 443 -30.71 -13.54 -0.16
C GLY A 443 -31.81 -13.80 0.88
N GLU A 444 -31.55 -13.62 2.16
CA GLU A 444 -32.52 -13.75 3.25
C GLU A 444 -33.46 -12.53 3.34
N LEU A 445 -33.07 -11.42 2.71
CA LEU A 445 -33.83 -10.17 2.66
C LEU A 445 -33.98 -9.71 1.22
N SER A 446 -35.20 -9.30 0.84
CA SER A 446 -35.46 -8.74 -0.48
C SER A 446 -34.80 -7.37 -0.66
N GLN A 447 -34.57 -6.95 -1.91
CA GLN A 447 -34.05 -5.62 -2.24
C GLN A 447 -34.90 -4.51 -1.62
N ALA A 448 -36.24 -4.61 -1.78
CA ALA A 448 -37.17 -3.61 -1.24
C ALA A 448 -37.10 -3.49 0.29
N ALA A 449 -37.11 -4.61 1.01
CA ALA A 449 -37.01 -4.61 2.47
C ALA A 449 -35.61 -4.10 2.98
N TYR A 450 -34.54 -4.39 2.23
CA TYR A 450 -33.22 -3.85 2.51
C TYR A 450 -33.19 -2.33 2.35
N GLU A 451 -33.74 -1.81 1.25
CA GLU A 451 -33.80 -0.38 0.97
C GLU A 451 -34.68 0.38 1.99
N GLU A 452 -35.84 -0.16 2.37
CA GLU A 452 -36.71 0.41 3.42
C GLU A 452 -35.99 0.52 4.77
N ALA A 453 -35.19 -0.50 5.11
CA ALA A 453 -34.38 -0.45 6.32
C ALA A 453 -33.28 0.63 6.25
N LEU A 454 -32.64 0.82 5.11
CA LEU A 454 -31.68 1.91 4.89
C LEU A 454 -32.35 3.29 4.94
N GLU A 455 -33.53 3.45 4.38
CA GLU A 455 -34.33 4.67 4.46
C GLU A 455 -34.67 5.02 5.91
N THR A 456 -35.07 4.01 6.71
CA THR A 456 -35.30 4.18 8.15
C THR A 456 -34.05 4.68 8.90
N LEU A 457 -32.90 4.09 8.64
CA LEU A 457 -31.62 4.51 9.24
C LEU A 457 -31.24 5.93 8.81
N THR A 458 -31.41 6.27 7.55
CA THR A 458 -31.16 7.62 7.04
C THR A 458 -32.08 8.64 7.70
N LYS A 459 -33.36 8.34 7.88
CA LYS A 459 -34.30 9.21 8.60
C LYS A 459 -33.86 9.45 10.04
N GLN A 460 -33.52 8.41 10.77
CA GLN A 460 -33.03 8.53 12.16
C GLN A 460 -31.81 9.45 12.28
N VAL A 461 -30.83 9.27 11.36
CA VAL A 461 -29.61 10.09 11.36
C VAL A 461 -29.89 11.56 11.00
N ILE A 462 -30.82 11.82 10.09
CA ILE A 462 -31.24 13.21 9.80
C ILE A 462 -31.88 13.84 11.04
N GLU A 463 -32.81 13.17 11.70
CA GLU A 463 -33.46 13.63 12.91
C GLU A 463 -32.44 13.90 14.05
N GLU A 464 -31.47 13.02 14.27
CA GLU A 464 -30.39 13.19 15.25
C GLU A 464 -29.54 14.43 14.97
N GLN A 465 -29.16 14.63 13.70
CA GLN A 465 -28.36 15.79 13.29
C GLN A 465 -29.14 17.11 13.47
N GLU A 466 -30.45 17.12 13.25
CA GLU A 466 -31.30 18.27 13.51
C GLU A 466 -31.37 18.60 15.00
N VAL A 467 -31.56 17.59 15.86
CA VAL A 467 -31.56 17.74 17.33
C VAL A 467 -30.22 18.26 17.85
N LEU A 468 -29.11 17.81 17.26
CA LEU A 468 -27.76 18.29 17.57
C LEU A 468 -27.48 19.71 17.06
N GLY A 469 -28.36 20.28 16.24
CA GLY A 469 -28.23 21.63 15.72
C GLY A 469 -27.21 21.80 14.61
N LEU A 470 -26.83 20.72 13.89
CA LEU A 470 -25.92 20.85 12.75
C LEU A 470 -26.52 21.70 11.62
N ASP A 471 -25.69 22.48 10.96
CA ASP A 471 -26.10 23.41 9.89
C ASP A 471 -26.25 22.70 8.53
N VAL A 472 -25.35 21.78 8.21
CA VAL A 472 -25.35 20.98 6.98
C VAL A 472 -25.35 19.51 7.33
N LEU A 473 -26.39 18.80 6.87
CA LEU A 473 -26.60 17.40 7.23
C LEU A 473 -26.02 16.44 6.19
N VAL A 474 -25.92 15.16 6.56
CA VAL A 474 -25.46 14.08 5.69
C VAL A 474 -26.41 12.88 5.81
N HIS A 475 -26.50 12.02 4.79
CA HIS A 475 -27.39 10.86 4.78
C HIS A 475 -26.85 9.66 5.57
N GLY A 476 -25.59 9.68 6.05
CA GLY A 476 -25.00 8.65 6.92
C GLY A 476 -24.28 7.50 6.21
N GLU A 477 -24.43 7.35 4.89
CA GLU A 477 -23.72 6.37 4.05
C GLU A 477 -23.96 4.89 4.44
N PHE A 478 -25.14 4.53 4.85
CA PHE A 478 -25.47 3.16 5.30
C PHE A 478 -25.49 2.14 4.16
N GLU A 479 -25.68 2.57 2.91
CA GLU A 479 -25.70 1.74 1.71
C GLU A 479 -24.33 1.17 1.35
N ARG A 480 -23.24 1.76 1.83
CA ARG A 480 -21.87 1.40 1.47
C ARG A 480 -21.00 0.99 2.66
N THR A 481 -19.98 0.15 2.39
CA THR A 481 -18.97 -0.29 3.38
C THR A 481 -17.64 0.42 3.18
N ASP A 482 -17.20 0.49 1.94
CA ASP A 482 -15.98 1.14 1.49
C ASP A 482 -16.31 2.09 0.35
N MET A 483 -15.75 3.27 0.42
CA MET A 483 -16.02 4.35 -0.54
C MET A 483 -15.59 3.97 -1.96
N VAL A 484 -14.42 3.34 -2.08
CA VAL A 484 -13.82 3.03 -3.39
C VAL A 484 -14.52 1.81 -4.01
N GLU A 485 -14.82 0.78 -3.20
CA GLU A 485 -15.62 -0.39 -3.61
C GLU A 485 -16.98 0.07 -4.14
N TYR A 486 -17.71 0.89 -3.37
CA TYR A 486 -19.04 1.36 -3.75
C TYR A 486 -19.08 2.10 -5.09
N PHE A 487 -18.18 3.09 -5.27
CA PHE A 487 -18.15 3.83 -6.55
C PHE A 487 -17.67 2.94 -7.70
N GLY A 488 -16.70 2.08 -7.48
CA GLY A 488 -16.22 1.15 -8.50
C GLY A 488 -17.28 0.16 -8.97
N GLU A 489 -18.15 -0.34 -8.06
CA GLU A 489 -19.27 -1.23 -8.40
C GLU A 489 -20.30 -0.58 -9.35
N HIS A 490 -20.39 0.77 -9.35
CA HIS A 490 -21.28 1.53 -10.21
C HIS A 490 -20.61 2.08 -11.49
N LEU A 491 -19.31 1.80 -11.66
CA LEU A 491 -18.53 2.23 -12.82
C LEU A 491 -18.10 1.01 -13.63
N LYS A 492 -18.23 1.08 -14.96
CA LYS A 492 -17.63 0.07 -15.85
C LYS A 492 -16.10 0.19 -15.80
N GLY A 493 -15.40 -0.87 -16.13
CA GLY A 493 -13.94 -0.93 -16.14
C GLY A 493 -13.34 -1.38 -14.80
N PHE A 494 -14.16 -1.73 -13.81
CA PHE A 494 -13.75 -2.23 -12.51
C PHE A 494 -14.11 -3.70 -12.30
N ALA A 495 -13.25 -4.43 -11.59
CA ALA A 495 -13.50 -5.78 -11.12
C ALA A 495 -13.18 -5.91 -9.62
N PHE A 496 -13.87 -6.83 -8.94
CA PHE A 496 -13.79 -7.01 -7.49
C PHE A 496 -13.45 -8.46 -7.16
N THR A 497 -12.41 -8.64 -6.37
CA THR A 497 -11.94 -9.95 -5.92
C THR A 497 -12.77 -10.49 -4.76
N ALA A 498 -12.85 -11.82 -4.64
CA ALA A 498 -13.41 -12.48 -3.47
C ALA A 498 -12.39 -12.54 -2.30
N TYR A 499 -11.13 -12.83 -2.62
CA TYR A 499 -10.06 -13.08 -1.65
C TYR A 499 -8.81 -12.19 -1.88
N GLY A 500 -8.89 -11.19 -2.74
CA GLY A 500 -7.78 -10.29 -3.05
C GLY A 500 -7.39 -9.34 -1.91
N TRP A 501 -7.20 -9.89 -0.71
CA TRP A 501 -6.89 -9.14 0.49
C TRP A 501 -5.47 -8.59 0.48
N VAL A 502 -5.36 -7.29 0.71
CA VAL A 502 -4.08 -6.59 0.94
C VAL A 502 -4.12 -5.95 2.32
N GLN A 503 -3.04 -6.08 3.05
CA GLN A 503 -2.92 -5.52 4.39
C GLN A 503 -2.73 -4.00 4.32
N SER A 504 -3.52 -3.28 5.12
CA SER A 504 -3.41 -1.83 5.28
C SER A 504 -2.59 -1.48 6.53
N TYR A 505 -2.90 -2.08 7.65
CA TYR A 505 -2.12 -2.00 8.90
C TYR A 505 -2.60 -3.06 9.90
N GLY A 506 -1.71 -3.61 10.71
CA GLY A 506 -2.06 -4.59 11.73
C GLY A 506 -2.96 -5.70 11.19
N SER A 507 -4.17 -5.85 11.73
CA SER A 507 -5.18 -6.80 11.23
C SER A 507 -6.08 -6.24 10.13
N ARG A 508 -6.01 -4.94 9.82
CA ARG A 508 -6.87 -4.34 8.80
C ARG A 508 -6.41 -4.67 7.39
N CYS A 509 -7.33 -5.22 6.62
CA CYS A 509 -7.13 -5.53 5.21
C CYS A 509 -8.24 -4.90 4.38
N GLY A 510 -7.90 -4.49 3.16
CA GLY A 510 -8.84 -4.11 2.11
C GLY A 510 -8.75 -5.06 0.93
N LYS A 511 -9.72 -4.97 0.04
CA LYS A 511 -9.70 -5.56 -1.29
C LYS A 511 -9.72 -4.43 -2.31
N PRO A 512 -8.56 -3.90 -2.71
CA PRO A 512 -8.54 -2.83 -3.69
C PRO A 512 -9.24 -3.27 -4.97
N PRO A 513 -10.14 -2.46 -5.55
CA PRO A 513 -10.70 -2.76 -6.85
C PRO A 513 -9.62 -2.87 -7.92
N ILE A 514 -9.87 -3.67 -8.95
CA ILE A 514 -9.02 -3.77 -10.13
C ILE A 514 -9.63 -2.92 -11.23
N LEU A 515 -9.02 -1.77 -11.53
CA LEU A 515 -9.39 -0.91 -12.63
C LEU A 515 -8.70 -1.43 -13.90
N TYR A 516 -9.43 -2.21 -14.70
CA TYR A 516 -8.86 -2.97 -15.82
C TYR A 516 -9.17 -2.39 -17.20
N GLY A 517 -10.17 -1.52 -17.32
CA GLY A 517 -10.64 -1.03 -18.61
C GLY A 517 -11.06 0.43 -18.58
N ASP A 518 -11.59 0.91 -19.69
CA ASP A 518 -12.12 2.27 -19.81
C ASP A 518 -13.27 2.49 -18.85
N VAL A 519 -13.26 3.65 -18.19
CA VAL A 519 -14.22 4.00 -17.14
C VAL A 519 -15.42 4.73 -17.72
N GLU A 520 -16.60 4.19 -17.44
CA GLU A 520 -17.89 4.78 -17.85
C GLU A 520 -18.91 4.65 -16.71
N ARG A 521 -19.67 5.71 -16.46
CA ARG A 521 -20.80 5.70 -15.54
C ARG A 521 -22.05 5.24 -16.29
N SER A 522 -22.75 4.22 -15.80
CA SER A 522 -23.94 3.66 -16.45
C SER A 522 -25.25 4.26 -15.96
N ALA A 523 -25.28 4.72 -14.70
CA ALA A 523 -26.46 5.24 -14.02
C ALA A 523 -26.05 6.16 -12.85
N PRO A 524 -26.97 6.98 -12.30
CA PRO A 524 -26.75 7.71 -11.07
C PRO A 524 -26.32 6.81 -9.92
N ILE A 525 -25.34 7.27 -9.13
CA ILE A 525 -24.70 6.46 -8.08
C ILE A 525 -25.27 6.81 -6.69
N THR A 526 -25.25 8.11 -6.36
CA THR A 526 -25.58 8.62 -5.01
C THR A 526 -26.82 9.52 -5.00
N VAL A 527 -27.36 9.85 -6.17
CA VAL A 527 -28.49 10.79 -6.34
C VAL A 527 -29.69 10.35 -5.51
N ARG A 528 -30.07 9.08 -5.56
CA ARG A 528 -31.23 8.54 -4.82
C ARG A 528 -31.13 8.83 -3.32
N TRP A 529 -30.02 8.45 -2.69
CA TRP A 529 -29.85 8.58 -1.23
C TRP A 529 -29.71 10.04 -0.80
N SER A 530 -29.03 10.85 -1.60
CA SER A 530 -28.90 12.29 -1.34
C SER A 530 -30.24 13.01 -1.44
N THR A 531 -31.05 12.71 -2.44
CA THR A 531 -32.39 13.29 -2.61
C THR A 531 -33.38 12.81 -1.57
N TYR A 532 -33.34 11.53 -1.20
CA TYR A 532 -34.14 11.00 -0.12
C TYR A 532 -33.83 11.73 1.20
N ALA A 533 -32.56 11.84 1.57
CA ALA A 533 -32.15 12.58 2.76
C ALA A 533 -32.60 14.06 2.71
N GLN A 534 -32.44 14.74 1.55
CA GLN A 534 -32.88 16.12 1.38
C GLN A 534 -34.41 16.29 1.52
N SER A 535 -35.19 15.27 1.19
CA SER A 535 -36.66 15.31 1.35
C SER A 535 -37.12 15.25 2.80
N LEU A 536 -36.26 14.86 3.72
CA LEU A 536 -36.56 14.70 5.14
C LEU A 536 -36.30 15.98 5.97
N THR A 537 -35.65 16.99 5.39
CA THR A 537 -35.24 18.20 6.12
C THR A 537 -35.29 19.45 5.25
N SER A 538 -35.48 20.60 5.88
CA SER A 538 -35.35 21.92 5.24
C SER A 538 -33.92 22.45 5.23
N LYS A 539 -33.00 21.85 6.00
CA LYS A 539 -31.57 22.19 5.99
C LYS A 539 -30.89 21.62 4.75
N TRP A 540 -29.74 22.14 4.42
CA TRP A 540 -28.94 21.60 3.32
C TRP A 540 -28.40 20.20 3.64
N VAL A 541 -28.57 19.28 2.71
CA VAL A 541 -27.89 17.97 2.77
C VAL A 541 -26.68 18.00 1.85
N LYS A 542 -25.55 17.60 2.38
CA LYS A 542 -24.28 17.44 1.64
C LYS A 542 -24.28 16.10 0.92
N GLY A 543 -24.21 16.11 -0.41
CA GLY A 543 -23.96 14.92 -1.21
C GLY A 543 -22.52 14.43 -1.00
N MET A 544 -22.33 13.09 -0.96
CA MET A 544 -21.02 12.49 -0.65
C MET A 544 -20.46 11.77 -1.86
N LEU A 545 -19.31 12.26 -2.35
CA LEU A 545 -18.59 11.72 -3.51
C LEU A 545 -17.14 11.38 -3.17
N THR A 546 -16.60 10.40 -3.88
CA THR A 546 -15.17 10.06 -3.84
C THR A 546 -14.46 10.67 -5.05
N GLY A 547 -13.38 11.39 -4.84
CA GLY A 547 -12.64 12.05 -5.92
C GLY A 547 -11.93 11.07 -6.85
N PRO A 548 -11.70 11.44 -8.13
CA PRO A 548 -11.08 10.56 -9.14
C PRO A 548 -9.67 10.13 -8.74
N VAL A 549 -8.88 11.00 -8.12
CA VAL A 549 -7.54 10.66 -7.62
C VAL A 549 -7.63 9.62 -6.50
N THR A 550 -8.62 9.72 -5.61
CA THR A 550 -8.81 8.74 -4.54
C THR A 550 -9.16 7.37 -5.11
N LEU A 551 -10.12 7.31 -6.06
CA LEU A 551 -10.48 6.06 -6.75
C LEU A 551 -9.27 5.44 -7.44
N LEU A 552 -8.47 6.25 -8.14
CA LEU A 552 -7.25 5.82 -8.81
C LEU A 552 -6.21 5.25 -7.83
N GLN A 553 -5.94 5.97 -6.73
CA GLN A 553 -4.86 5.62 -5.79
C GLN A 553 -5.19 4.41 -4.90
N TRP A 554 -6.47 4.13 -4.68
CA TRP A 554 -6.92 2.99 -3.88
C TRP A 554 -7.24 1.76 -4.72
N SER A 555 -7.04 1.82 -6.04
CA SER A 555 -7.27 0.71 -6.98
C SER A 555 -5.95 0.16 -7.50
N PHE A 556 -5.96 -1.09 -7.94
CA PHE A 556 -4.95 -1.63 -8.84
C PHE A 556 -5.26 -1.12 -10.24
N VAL A 557 -4.46 -0.17 -10.70
CA VAL A 557 -4.73 0.56 -11.94
C VAL A 557 -4.18 -0.20 -13.15
N ARG A 558 -4.91 -0.16 -14.26
CA ARG A 558 -4.46 -0.67 -15.56
C ARG A 558 -3.08 -0.09 -15.93
N ASN A 559 -2.29 -0.87 -16.65
CA ASN A 559 -0.92 -0.54 -17.02
C ASN A 559 -0.68 -0.42 -18.54
N ASP A 560 -1.76 -0.41 -19.32
CA ASP A 560 -1.73 -0.30 -20.79
C ASP A 560 -1.88 1.15 -21.29
N GLN A 561 -2.12 2.09 -20.38
CA GLN A 561 -2.20 3.53 -20.66
C GLN A 561 -1.68 4.37 -19.50
N ASP A 562 -1.41 5.64 -19.75
CA ASP A 562 -0.97 6.59 -18.73
C ASP A 562 -2.00 6.75 -17.60
N ARG A 563 -1.54 6.80 -16.35
CA ARG A 563 -2.38 6.99 -15.17
C ARG A 563 -3.16 8.31 -15.21
N LYS A 564 -2.59 9.37 -15.81
CA LYS A 564 -3.27 10.64 -16.02
C LYS A 564 -4.50 10.46 -16.90
N PHE A 565 -4.36 9.69 -18.00
CA PHE A 565 -5.48 9.41 -18.91
C PHE A 565 -6.61 8.65 -18.20
N THR A 566 -6.26 7.64 -17.42
CA THR A 566 -7.22 6.89 -16.60
C THR A 566 -7.90 7.80 -15.54
N CYS A 567 -7.15 8.71 -14.93
CA CYS A 567 -7.71 9.67 -13.96
C CYS A 567 -8.71 10.63 -14.63
N LEU A 568 -8.46 11.06 -15.85
CA LEU A 568 -9.38 11.90 -16.62
C LEU A 568 -10.69 11.16 -16.99
N GLN A 569 -10.61 9.85 -17.31
CA GLN A 569 -11.81 9.03 -17.50
C GLN A 569 -12.67 8.98 -16.22
N LEU A 570 -12.04 8.75 -15.06
CA LEU A 570 -12.71 8.80 -13.77
C LEU A 570 -13.34 10.17 -13.48
N ALA A 571 -12.62 11.25 -13.79
CA ALA A 571 -13.09 12.61 -13.59
C ALA A 571 -14.33 12.91 -14.44
N LEU A 572 -14.35 12.49 -15.70
CA LEU A 572 -15.51 12.66 -16.58
C LEU A 572 -16.73 11.86 -16.11
N ALA A 573 -16.53 10.61 -15.66
CA ALA A 573 -17.60 9.79 -15.12
C ALA A 573 -18.21 10.40 -13.84
N LEU A 574 -17.37 10.94 -12.95
CA LEU A 574 -17.84 11.61 -11.73
C LEU A 574 -18.47 12.98 -12.02
N ARG A 575 -18.03 13.69 -13.07
CA ARG A 575 -18.69 14.93 -13.50
C ARG A 575 -20.17 14.70 -13.87
N GLU A 576 -20.48 13.57 -14.53
CA GLU A 576 -21.87 13.21 -14.81
C GLU A 576 -22.69 13.03 -13.53
N GLU A 577 -22.11 12.42 -12.48
CA GLU A 577 -22.74 12.31 -11.16
C GLU A 577 -22.98 13.68 -10.49
N VAL A 578 -21.99 14.57 -10.54
CA VAL A 578 -22.12 15.94 -10.01
C VAL A 578 -23.25 16.70 -10.68
N LEU A 579 -23.35 16.61 -12.01
CA LEU A 579 -24.42 17.27 -12.78
C LEU A 579 -25.82 16.73 -12.43
N ASP A 580 -25.95 15.43 -12.21
CA ASP A 580 -27.23 14.83 -11.81
C ASP A 580 -27.61 15.20 -10.37
N LEU A 581 -26.66 15.27 -9.45
CA LEU A 581 -26.89 15.78 -8.08
C LEU A 581 -27.32 17.25 -8.10
N GLU A 582 -26.69 18.08 -8.92
CA GLU A 582 -27.07 19.49 -9.06
C GLU A 582 -28.48 19.64 -9.60
N LYS A 583 -28.83 18.89 -10.66
CA LYS A 583 -30.20 18.84 -11.20
C LYS A 583 -31.23 18.39 -10.16
N ALA A 584 -30.84 17.46 -9.29
CA ALA A 584 -31.67 16.94 -8.21
C ALA A 584 -31.77 17.90 -7.00
N GLY A 585 -31.15 19.09 -7.04
CA GLY A 585 -31.22 20.11 -6.01
C GLY A 585 -30.18 20.00 -4.89
N ILE A 586 -29.24 19.08 -4.99
CA ILE A 586 -28.12 18.98 -4.03
C ILE A 586 -27.11 20.09 -4.34
N ARG A 587 -26.93 21.01 -3.38
CA ARG A 587 -26.14 22.24 -3.56
C ARG A 587 -24.75 22.18 -2.93
N ILE A 588 -24.54 21.27 -2.00
CA ILE A 588 -23.27 21.12 -1.28
C ILE A 588 -22.67 19.75 -1.60
N LEU A 589 -21.47 19.76 -2.14
CA LEU A 589 -20.66 18.57 -2.39
C LEU A 589 -19.29 18.74 -1.74
N PRO A 590 -18.66 17.67 -1.17
CA PRO A 590 -17.30 17.77 -0.69
C PRO A 590 -16.37 18.09 -1.85
N GLY A 591 -15.32 18.85 -1.60
CA GLY A 591 -14.29 19.09 -2.60
C GLY A 591 -13.72 17.76 -3.09
N LEU A 592 -13.78 17.50 -4.39
CA LEU A 592 -13.30 16.25 -5.02
C LEU A 592 -11.77 16.11 -5.02
N GLY A 593 -11.04 17.09 -4.50
CA GLY A 593 -9.60 17.07 -4.26
C GLY A 593 -9.30 16.90 -2.78
N HIS A 594 -8.63 15.81 -2.42
CA HIS A 594 -8.09 15.52 -1.09
C HIS A 594 -9.10 15.47 0.07
N ALA A 595 -9.99 14.49 0.07
CA ALA A 595 -10.55 14.01 1.32
C ALA A 595 -9.48 13.15 2.04
N GLY A 596 -8.82 13.76 3.03
CA GLY A 596 -8.09 13.04 4.08
C GLY A 596 -6.70 12.55 3.75
N PHE A 597 -5.72 13.45 3.67
CA PHE A 597 -4.39 13.17 4.20
C PHE A 597 -4.19 14.04 5.46
N PRO A 598 -4.39 13.50 6.66
CA PRO A 598 -3.78 14.08 7.84
C PRO A 598 -2.30 13.69 7.81
N GLY A 599 -1.43 14.63 7.59
CA GLY A 599 0.01 14.42 7.55
C GLY A 599 0.62 15.16 6.37
N GLY A 600 0.69 16.48 6.50
CA GLY A 600 1.44 17.30 5.57
C GLY A 600 2.91 16.94 5.66
N TYR A 601 3.45 16.27 4.66
CA TYR A 601 4.85 16.44 4.34
C TYR A 601 5.00 17.85 3.77
N GLY A 602 5.69 18.67 4.55
CA GLY A 602 5.97 20.04 4.23
C GLY A 602 6.64 20.18 2.87
N ARG A 603 6.30 21.23 2.22
CA ARG A 603 6.88 21.78 0.99
C ARG A 603 8.38 21.49 0.88
N GLY A 604 8.73 20.50 0.07
CA GLY A 604 10.04 20.27 -0.47
C GLY A 604 9.88 20.12 -1.97
N ALA A 605 10.38 21.09 -2.71
CA ALA A 605 10.33 21.13 -4.14
C ALA A 605 11.10 19.95 -4.74
N GLY A 606 10.41 19.03 -5.36
CA GLY A 606 10.97 18.00 -6.22
C GLY A 606 9.97 17.75 -7.35
N ARG A 607 10.32 18.19 -8.55
CA ARG A 607 9.54 18.03 -9.76
C ARG A 607 9.38 16.56 -10.09
N ASN A 608 8.19 16.03 -9.89
CA ASN A 608 7.76 14.81 -10.56
C ASN A 608 6.44 15.13 -11.29
N PRO A 609 6.28 14.83 -12.57
CA PRO A 609 5.04 15.08 -13.29
C PRO A 609 4.02 13.98 -12.96
N GLY A 610 3.62 13.87 -11.70
CA GLY A 610 2.34 13.29 -11.33
C GLY A 610 1.22 14.22 -11.84
N PRO A 611 -0.02 13.76 -11.99
CA PRO A 611 -1.09 14.58 -12.50
C PRO A 611 -1.14 15.89 -11.69
N HIS A 612 -0.91 16.99 -12.37
CA HIS A 612 -0.91 18.31 -11.74
C HIS A 612 -2.24 18.51 -10.99
N PRO A 613 -2.23 19.03 -9.76
CA PRO A 613 -3.45 19.31 -8.99
C PRO A 613 -4.40 20.28 -9.71
N HIS A 614 -3.99 20.85 -10.84
CA HIS A 614 -4.78 21.73 -11.66
C HIS A 614 -5.91 21.05 -12.44
N VAL A 615 -5.76 19.77 -12.81
CA VAL A 615 -6.78 19.01 -13.57
C VAL A 615 -8.11 18.84 -12.83
N LEU A 616 -8.08 18.94 -11.49
CA LEU A 616 -9.26 18.71 -10.65
C LEU A 616 -9.93 19.99 -10.14
N ARG A 617 -9.42 21.18 -10.51
CA ARG A 617 -10.00 22.46 -10.07
C ARG A 617 -11.22 22.89 -10.89
N GLY A 618 -11.46 22.27 -12.01
CA GLY A 618 -12.55 22.59 -12.93
C GLY A 618 -13.84 21.78 -12.74
N ILE A 619 -13.81 20.70 -11.93
CA ILE A 619 -14.99 19.85 -11.66
C ILE A 619 -15.65 20.26 -10.36
#